data_f72c8170dd97c42ed44e1c0e2dc24dbd
#
_entry.id   f72c8170dd97c42ed44e1c0e2dc24dbd
#
_cell.length_a   1.000
_cell.length_b   1.000
_cell.length_c   1.000
_cell.angle_alpha   90.00
_cell.angle_beta   90.00
_cell.angle_gamma   90.00
#
_symmetry.space_group_name_H-M   'P 1'
#
loop_
_entity.id
_entity.type
_entity.pdbx_description
1 polymer ?
#
loop_
_entity_poly.entity_id
_entity_poly.type
_entity_poly.pdbx_seq_one_letter_code
_entity_poly.pdbx_strand_id
1 'polypeptide(L)'
;MNAMPKNWYWVLGASYCLHYNNSVKPSIFVVEDDPDISRLVRHHLENDGFSVRVYSTGANVISDAERQRPSLFVLDIMVPGKDGLELCRTVRQTPGLASVPVIFLTAKSSEADRVLGLEIGADDYIPKPFSPRELVARVKAVLRRFERPLPPSPLKVGDIAIDPAAMILTVGGQTVPTTATEFRLLDYFARHVGRVFSRDHLLDSVWRDTSYVTPRSVDVYVRRIREKIEPDPENPRYLKTVRGAGYRFEAPK
;
A
#
# COMPACT_ATOMS: atom_id res chain seq x y z
N MET A 1 -19.97 34.30 -49.11
CA MET A 1 -19.94 32.94 -49.68
C MET A 1 -18.51 32.44 -49.52
N ASN A 2 -18.22 31.80 -48.42
CA ASN A 2 -16.96 31.06 -48.25
C ASN A 2 -17.27 29.79 -47.46
N ALA A 3 -17.03 28.69 -48.14
CA ALA A 3 -17.33 27.34 -47.70
C ALA A 3 -16.42 26.91 -46.51
N MET A 4 -17.00 26.36 -45.45
CA MET A 4 -16.31 25.65 -44.39
C MET A 4 -15.72 24.33 -44.92
N PRO A 5 -14.48 23.94 -44.58
CA PRO A 5 -13.94 22.63 -44.91
C PRO A 5 -14.55 21.57 -43.99
N LYS A 6 -15.13 20.55 -44.61
CA LYS A 6 -15.50 19.26 -43.99
C LYS A 6 -14.21 18.48 -43.72
N ASN A 7 -13.81 18.34 -42.43
CA ASN A 7 -12.93 17.25 -41.97
C ASN A 7 -12.81 17.29 -40.44
N TRP A 8 -13.82 16.77 -39.74
CA TRP A 8 -13.82 16.61 -38.28
C TRP A 8 -14.10 15.17 -37.83
N TYR A 9 -13.75 14.16 -38.62
CA TYR A 9 -14.08 12.76 -38.29
C TYR A 9 -12.88 11.81 -38.14
N TRP A 10 -11.66 12.29 -37.94
CA TRP A 10 -10.50 11.40 -37.77
C TRP A 10 -9.59 11.76 -36.62
N VAL A 11 -10.10 12.16 -35.45
CA VAL A 11 -9.27 12.41 -34.24
C VAL A 11 -9.88 11.74 -32.99
N LEU A 12 -10.40 10.53 -33.11
CA LEU A 12 -10.78 9.69 -31.99
C LEU A 12 -10.23 8.26 -32.09
N GLY A 13 -9.00 8.15 -32.51
CA GLY A 13 -8.30 6.88 -32.65
C GLY A 13 -6.81 6.97 -32.38
N ALA A 14 -6.38 7.86 -31.49
CA ALA A 14 -5.00 7.92 -31.09
C ALA A 14 -4.85 7.49 -29.64
N SER A 15 -4.53 6.23 -29.46
CA SER A 15 -3.56 5.70 -28.50
C SER A 15 -3.35 6.61 -27.27
N TYR A 16 -4.02 6.30 -26.17
CA TYR A 16 -3.46 6.56 -24.87
C TYR A 16 -2.22 5.68 -24.64
N CYS A 17 -1.22 5.82 -25.48
CA CYS A 17 0.14 5.60 -25.10
C CYS A 17 0.48 6.71 -24.10
N LEU A 18 0.25 6.44 -22.83
CA LEU A 18 0.88 7.18 -21.76
C LEU A 18 2.37 7.22 -22.07
N HIS A 19 2.84 8.33 -22.58
CA HIS A 19 4.24 8.68 -22.63
C HIS A 19 4.72 8.71 -21.18
N TYR A 20 5.31 7.60 -20.77
CA TYR A 20 6.17 7.52 -19.59
C TYR A 20 7.45 8.27 -19.95
N ASN A 21 7.34 9.60 -20.00
CA ASN A 21 8.49 10.47 -20.22
C ASN A 21 8.82 11.17 -18.90
N ASN A 22 9.28 10.36 -17.94
CA ASN A 22 10.22 10.84 -16.95
C ASN A 22 11.02 9.65 -16.42
N SER A 23 12.30 9.59 -16.78
CA SER A 23 13.24 8.51 -16.59
C SER A 23 13.76 8.36 -15.14
N VAL A 24 12.96 8.61 -14.16
CA VAL A 24 13.33 8.37 -12.75
C VAL A 24 12.89 6.96 -12.40
N LYS A 25 13.88 6.05 -12.30
CA LYS A 25 13.63 4.69 -11.83
C LYS A 25 13.02 4.72 -10.43
N PRO A 26 11.97 3.93 -10.14
CA PRO A 26 11.43 3.83 -8.80
C PRO A 26 12.54 3.44 -7.81
N SER A 27 12.66 4.20 -6.71
CA SER A 27 13.69 4.00 -5.71
C SER A 27 13.22 3.02 -4.64
N ILE A 28 14.02 2.00 -4.35
CA ILE A 28 13.74 0.99 -3.33
C ILE A 28 14.83 1.05 -2.26
N PHE A 29 14.42 1.21 -1.00
CA PHE A 29 15.31 1.13 0.13
C PHE A 29 15.24 -0.27 0.73
N VAL A 30 16.38 -0.95 0.78
CA VAL A 30 16.53 -2.31 1.28
C VAL A 30 17.32 -2.26 2.58
N VAL A 31 16.78 -2.81 3.66
CA VAL A 31 17.43 -2.94 4.95
C VAL A 31 17.64 -4.42 5.21
N GLU A 32 18.89 -4.88 5.14
CA GLU A 32 19.29 -6.28 5.21
C GLU A 32 20.76 -6.33 5.63
N ASP A 33 21.06 -7.01 6.73
CA ASP A 33 22.40 -7.09 7.29
C ASP A 33 23.28 -8.18 6.65
N ASP A 34 22.65 -9.24 6.12
CA ASP A 34 23.38 -10.27 5.38
C ASP A 34 23.87 -9.73 4.03
N PRO A 35 25.22 -9.70 3.80
CA PRO A 35 25.81 -9.13 2.60
C PRO A 35 25.49 -9.94 1.34
N ASP A 36 25.23 -11.24 1.45
CA ASP A 36 24.92 -12.07 0.28
C ASP A 36 23.46 -11.91 -0.12
N ILE A 37 22.54 -11.84 0.87
CA ILE A 37 21.12 -11.57 0.62
C ILE A 37 20.96 -10.16 0.08
N SER A 38 21.58 -9.15 0.69
CA SER A 38 21.47 -7.77 0.24
C SER A 38 22.01 -7.56 -1.18
N ARG A 39 23.11 -8.23 -1.54
CA ARG A 39 23.68 -8.24 -2.89
C ARG A 39 22.74 -8.90 -3.90
N LEU A 40 22.16 -10.06 -3.52
CA LEU A 40 21.20 -10.78 -4.34
C LEU A 40 19.95 -9.92 -4.63
N VAL A 41 19.38 -9.33 -3.58
CA VAL A 41 18.20 -8.44 -3.68
C VAL A 41 18.50 -7.24 -4.57
N ARG A 42 19.62 -6.54 -4.32
CA ARG A 42 20.04 -5.40 -5.14
C ARG A 42 20.16 -5.79 -6.61
N HIS A 43 20.94 -6.85 -6.92
CA HIS A 43 21.21 -7.26 -8.28
C HIS A 43 19.92 -7.52 -9.07
N HIS A 44 18.98 -8.26 -8.48
CA HIS A 44 17.74 -8.60 -9.18
C HIS A 44 16.80 -7.41 -9.35
N LEU A 45 16.70 -6.53 -8.36
CA LEU A 45 15.88 -5.32 -8.46
C LEU A 45 16.46 -4.32 -9.47
N GLU A 46 17.79 -4.12 -9.48
CA GLU A 46 18.45 -3.23 -10.45
C GLU A 46 18.31 -3.73 -11.89
N ASN A 47 18.42 -5.04 -12.11
CA ASN A 47 18.20 -5.66 -13.43
C ASN A 47 16.75 -5.49 -13.92
N ASP A 48 15.80 -5.37 -13.01
CA ASP A 48 14.39 -5.13 -13.31
C ASP A 48 14.02 -3.63 -13.40
N GLY A 49 15.03 -2.74 -13.40
CA GLY A 49 14.88 -1.32 -13.67
C GLY A 49 14.64 -0.44 -12.45
N PHE A 50 14.79 -0.95 -11.23
CA PHE A 50 14.70 -0.16 -10.02
C PHE A 50 16.02 0.52 -9.66
N SER A 51 15.96 1.62 -8.90
CA SER A 51 17.13 2.20 -8.22
C SER A 51 17.15 1.66 -6.79
N VAL A 52 18.25 1.04 -6.35
CA VAL A 52 18.29 0.36 -5.05
C VAL A 52 19.33 0.99 -4.14
N ARG A 53 18.91 1.35 -2.93
CA ARG A 53 19.79 1.74 -1.84
C ARG A 53 19.73 0.69 -0.74
N VAL A 54 20.88 0.14 -0.36
CA VAL A 54 20.99 -0.90 0.66
C VAL A 54 21.56 -0.31 1.94
N TYR A 55 21.01 -0.75 3.07
CA TYR A 55 21.44 -0.44 4.43
C TYR A 55 21.63 -1.76 5.18
N SER A 56 22.76 -1.90 5.86
CA SER A 56 23.07 -3.05 6.73
C SER A 56 22.49 -2.88 8.14
N THR A 57 21.96 -1.72 8.46
CA THR A 57 21.35 -1.40 9.76
C THR A 57 20.19 -0.43 9.57
N GLY A 58 19.31 -0.31 10.58
CA GLY A 58 18.23 0.68 10.60
C GLY A 58 18.67 2.14 10.76
N ALA A 59 19.98 2.39 10.97
CA ALA A 59 20.52 3.74 11.10
C ALA A 59 20.39 4.52 9.78
N ASN A 60 20.13 5.81 9.88
CA ASN A 60 20.02 6.75 8.75
C ASN A 60 18.91 6.46 7.71
N VAL A 61 18.23 5.31 7.79
CA VAL A 61 17.18 4.95 6.81
C VAL A 61 16.08 6.00 6.75
N ILE A 62 15.59 6.44 7.91
CA ILE A 62 14.52 7.44 8.00
C ILE A 62 15.01 8.79 7.49
N SER A 63 16.17 9.28 7.97
CA SER A 63 16.70 10.58 7.54
C SER A 63 16.99 10.64 6.04
N ASP A 64 17.46 9.54 5.45
CA ASP A 64 17.66 9.45 4.01
C ASP A 64 16.32 9.37 3.26
N ALA A 65 15.34 8.67 3.81
CA ALA A 65 14.01 8.57 3.22
C ALA A 65 13.24 9.91 3.26
N GLU A 66 13.45 10.73 4.27
CA GLU A 66 12.90 12.10 4.33
C GLU A 66 13.51 13.02 3.26
N ARG A 67 14.80 12.85 2.96
CA ARG A 67 15.50 13.61 1.92
C ARG A 67 15.18 13.13 0.51
N GLN A 68 15.10 11.81 0.34
CA GLN A 68 14.81 11.16 -0.93
C GLN A 68 13.80 10.05 -0.72
N ARG A 69 12.53 10.44 -0.74
CA ARG A 69 11.41 9.52 -0.51
C ARG A 69 11.50 8.30 -1.43
N PRO A 70 11.63 7.08 -0.88
CA PRO A 70 11.61 5.87 -1.71
C PRO A 70 10.20 5.56 -2.20
N SER A 71 10.12 4.79 -3.26
CA SER A 71 8.86 4.23 -3.77
C SER A 71 8.39 3.01 -2.96
N LEU A 72 9.34 2.32 -2.28
CA LEU A 72 9.05 1.14 -1.49
C LEU A 72 10.22 0.84 -0.53
N PHE A 73 9.89 0.32 0.66
CA PHE A 73 10.85 -0.27 1.58
C PHE A 73 10.80 -1.80 1.53
N VAL A 74 11.97 -2.45 1.51
CA VAL A 74 12.14 -3.88 1.77
C VAL A 74 12.94 -3.99 3.07
N LEU A 75 12.34 -4.51 4.12
CA LEU A 75 12.93 -4.53 5.46
C LEU A 75 13.07 -5.96 5.96
N ASP A 76 14.28 -6.37 6.32
CA ASP A 76 14.43 -7.55 7.18
C ASP A 76 13.95 -7.22 8.59
N ILE A 77 13.24 -8.14 9.20
CA ILE A 77 12.79 -8.01 10.58
C ILE A 77 13.98 -8.09 11.55
N MET A 78 14.95 -8.96 11.25
CA MET A 78 16.07 -9.26 12.14
C MET A 78 17.35 -8.52 11.71
N VAL A 79 17.39 -7.21 11.87
CA VAL A 79 18.55 -6.39 11.55
C VAL A 79 19.22 -5.91 12.84
N PRO A 80 20.55 -5.94 12.95
CA PRO A 80 21.26 -5.43 14.12
C PRO A 80 20.95 -3.96 14.42
N GLY A 81 20.79 -3.65 15.70
CA GLY A 81 20.58 -2.29 16.22
C GLY A 81 19.11 -1.90 16.27
N LYS A 82 18.47 -1.60 15.17
CA LYS A 82 17.05 -1.24 15.12
C LYS A 82 16.26 -2.33 14.42
N ASP A 83 15.38 -3.01 15.16
CA ASP A 83 14.50 -4.05 14.65
C ASP A 83 13.67 -3.50 13.44
N GLY A 84 13.56 -4.30 12.39
CA GLY A 84 12.77 -3.95 11.19
C GLY A 84 11.31 -3.63 11.49
N LEU A 85 10.73 -4.23 12.53
CA LEU A 85 9.38 -3.90 13.00
C LEU A 85 9.34 -2.49 13.60
N GLU A 86 10.34 -2.11 14.39
CA GLU A 86 10.49 -0.77 14.96
C GLU A 86 10.71 0.26 13.84
N LEU A 87 11.53 -0.09 12.85
CA LEU A 87 11.77 0.76 11.69
C LEU A 87 10.47 1.00 10.91
N CYS A 88 9.67 -0.05 10.70
CA CYS A 88 8.36 0.08 10.05
C CYS A 88 7.42 0.99 10.86
N ARG A 89 7.36 0.86 12.19
CA ARG A 89 6.58 1.78 13.05
C ARG A 89 7.05 3.22 12.87
N THR A 90 8.35 3.44 12.84
CA THR A 90 8.94 4.78 12.61
C THR A 90 8.54 5.33 11.24
N VAL A 91 8.62 4.53 10.17
CA VAL A 91 8.13 4.91 8.82
C VAL A 91 6.66 5.33 8.87
N ARG A 92 5.81 4.58 9.58
CA ARG A 92 4.36 4.87 9.69
C ARG A 92 4.05 6.13 10.51
N GLN A 93 4.93 6.51 11.43
CA GLN A 93 4.80 7.72 12.26
C GLN A 93 5.44 8.96 11.61
N THR A 94 6.31 8.77 10.61
CA THR A 94 7.00 9.88 9.95
C THR A 94 6.09 10.52 8.88
N PRO A 95 5.78 11.83 8.98
CA PRO A 95 5.02 12.53 7.97
C PRO A 95 5.68 12.38 6.58
N GLY A 96 4.86 12.16 5.55
CA GLY A 96 5.34 11.94 4.18
C GLY A 96 5.85 10.52 3.89
N LEU A 97 6.19 9.71 4.88
CA LEU A 97 6.59 8.31 4.70
C LEU A 97 5.47 7.32 5.04
N ALA A 98 4.48 7.71 5.82
CA ALA A 98 3.40 6.82 6.31
C ALA A 98 2.69 6.01 5.20
N SER A 99 2.56 6.59 4.00
CA SER A 99 1.94 5.95 2.84
C SER A 99 2.92 5.19 1.93
N VAL A 100 4.23 5.23 2.19
CA VAL A 100 5.21 4.46 1.40
C VAL A 100 5.04 2.98 1.71
N PRO A 101 4.90 2.10 0.72
CA PRO A 101 4.71 0.68 0.96
C PRO A 101 5.94 0.03 1.59
N VAL A 102 5.68 -0.96 2.44
CA VAL A 102 6.70 -1.75 3.16
C VAL A 102 6.47 -3.23 2.89
N ILE A 103 7.52 -3.93 2.47
CA ILE A 103 7.58 -5.39 2.37
C ILE A 103 8.55 -5.89 3.42
N PHE A 104 8.15 -6.85 4.24
CA PHE A 104 9.08 -7.54 5.13
C PHE A 104 9.76 -8.73 4.46
N LEU A 105 11.06 -8.86 4.64
CA LEU A 105 11.81 -10.11 4.47
C LEU A 105 12.01 -10.75 5.85
N THR A 106 11.82 -12.06 5.98
CA THR A 106 11.89 -12.65 7.31
C THR A 106 12.10 -14.15 7.32
N ALA A 107 12.89 -14.62 8.29
CA ALA A 107 13.00 -16.04 8.60
C ALA A 107 11.76 -16.59 9.34
N LYS A 108 10.91 -15.69 9.88
CA LYS A 108 9.69 -16.07 10.58
C LYS A 108 8.58 -16.34 9.57
N SER A 109 8.12 -17.59 9.47
CA SER A 109 7.14 -18.05 8.47
C SER A 109 5.76 -18.38 9.06
N SER A 110 5.60 -18.26 10.41
CA SER A 110 4.32 -18.59 11.04
C SER A 110 3.22 -17.60 10.64
N GLU A 111 1.98 -18.06 10.66
CA GLU A 111 0.82 -17.20 10.41
C GLU A 111 0.74 -16.05 11.43
N ALA A 112 1.10 -16.33 12.70
CA ALA A 112 1.13 -15.33 13.76
C ALA A 112 2.14 -14.20 13.47
N ASP A 113 3.34 -14.54 12.99
CA ASP A 113 4.36 -13.54 12.65
C ASP A 113 3.92 -12.66 11.45
N ARG A 114 3.24 -13.25 10.47
CA ARG A 114 2.68 -12.51 9.33
C ARG A 114 1.58 -11.56 9.77
N VAL A 115 0.67 -12.01 10.64
CA VAL A 115 -0.37 -11.15 11.21
C VAL A 115 0.27 -9.99 11.97
N LEU A 116 1.27 -10.25 12.82
CA LEU A 116 2.00 -9.20 13.54
C LEU A 116 2.65 -8.19 12.60
N GLY A 117 3.31 -8.64 11.53
CA GLY A 117 3.90 -7.73 10.53
C GLY A 117 2.86 -6.84 9.86
N LEU A 118 1.69 -7.39 9.51
CA LEU A 118 0.58 -6.63 8.95
C LEU A 118 -0.04 -5.68 9.98
N GLU A 119 -0.15 -6.07 11.25
CA GLU A 119 -0.61 -5.19 12.34
C GLU A 119 0.29 -3.97 12.54
N ILE A 120 1.58 -4.10 12.29
CA ILE A 120 2.54 -2.98 12.36
C ILE A 120 2.44 -2.06 11.14
N GLY A 121 1.92 -2.56 10.01
CA GLY A 121 1.70 -1.75 8.83
C GLY A 121 2.44 -2.15 7.58
N ALA A 122 2.97 -3.35 7.50
CA ALA A 122 3.49 -3.87 6.25
C ALA A 122 2.38 -4.06 5.20
N ASP A 123 2.75 -3.94 3.94
CA ASP A 123 1.85 -4.13 2.79
C ASP A 123 2.01 -5.52 2.15
N ASP A 124 3.15 -6.17 2.39
CA ASP A 124 3.39 -7.57 2.02
C ASP A 124 4.51 -8.17 2.88
N TYR A 125 4.69 -9.50 2.74
CA TYR A 125 5.56 -10.29 3.58
C TYR A 125 6.18 -11.44 2.75
N ILE A 126 7.51 -11.55 2.77
CA ILE A 126 8.27 -12.54 2.02
C ILE A 126 9.07 -13.41 3.00
N PRO A 127 8.74 -14.70 3.16
CA PRO A 127 9.51 -15.60 4.02
C PRO A 127 10.86 -15.95 3.37
N LYS A 128 11.90 -16.02 4.18
CA LYS A 128 13.20 -16.59 3.81
C LYS A 128 13.16 -18.13 4.03
N PRO A 129 13.70 -18.95 3.09
CA PRO A 129 14.34 -18.57 1.84
C PRO A 129 13.32 -18.22 0.74
N PHE A 130 13.61 -17.21 -0.07
CA PHE A 130 12.78 -16.78 -1.20
C PHE A 130 13.53 -16.89 -2.51
N SER A 131 12.79 -17.01 -3.61
CA SER A 131 13.39 -16.89 -4.93
C SER A 131 13.52 -15.40 -5.34
N PRO A 132 14.61 -14.99 -6.00
CA PRO A 132 14.73 -13.62 -6.49
C PRO A 132 13.58 -13.21 -7.43
N ARG A 133 13.08 -14.14 -8.22
CA ARG A 133 11.91 -13.90 -9.09
C ARG A 133 10.65 -13.59 -8.29
N GLU A 134 10.46 -14.27 -7.16
CA GLU A 134 9.34 -14.02 -6.24
C GLU A 134 9.43 -12.62 -5.64
N LEU A 135 10.61 -12.23 -5.12
CA LEU A 135 10.84 -10.90 -4.58
C LEU A 135 10.48 -9.80 -5.61
N VAL A 136 11.03 -9.90 -6.81
CA VAL A 136 10.78 -8.93 -7.88
C VAL A 136 9.29 -8.88 -8.25
N ALA A 137 8.64 -10.04 -8.38
CA ALA A 137 7.22 -10.11 -8.70
C ALA A 137 6.37 -9.40 -7.64
N ARG A 138 6.69 -9.58 -6.35
CA ARG A 138 6.00 -8.95 -5.24
C ARG A 138 6.24 -7.45 -5.17
N VAL A 139 7.48 -7.01 -5.33
CA VAL A 139 7.81 -5.57 -5.42
C VAL A 139 6.99 -4.92 -6.52
N LYS A 140 6.96 -5.52 -7.73
CA LYS A 140 6.15 -5.03 -8.85
C LYS A 140 4.65 -5.04 -8.53
N ALA A 141 4.14 -6.10 -7.90
CA ALA A 141 2.72 -6.20 -7.54
C ALA A 141 2.32 -5.13 -6.52
N VAL A 142 3.16 -4.90 -5.51
CA VAL A 142 2.93 -3.83 -4.53
C VAL A 142 2.97 -2.47 -5.21
N LEU A 143 4.02 -2.13 -5.96
CA LEU A 143 4.13 -0.84 -6.65
C LEU A 143 2.96 -0.60 -7.62
N ARG A 144 2.61 -1.58 -8.46
CA ARG A 144 1.47 -1.49 -9.39
C ARG A 144 0.15 -1.20 -8.66
N ARG A 145 -0.05 -1.75 -7.47
CA ARG A 145 -1.23 -1.47 -6.63
C ARG A 145 -1.31 0.02 -6.31
N PHE A 146 -0.18 0.66 -6.03
CA PHE A 146 -0.10 2.08 -5.68
C PHE A 146 -0.06 3.03 -6.88
N GLU A 147 0.43 2.57 -8.02
CA GLU A 147 0.41 3.33 -9.27
C GLU A 147 -1.00 3.38 -9.91
N ARG A 148 -1.88 2.45 -9.56
CA ARG A 148 -3.22 2.43 -10.12
C ARG A 148 -4.02 3.63 -9.63
N PRO A 149 -4.45 4.52 -10.53
CA PRO A 149 -5.26 5.68 -10.15
C PRO A 149 -6.53 5.24 -9.43
N LEU A 150 -6.79 5.82 -8.28
CA LEU A 150 -8.12 5.78 -7.69
C LEU A 150 -9.03 6.72 -8.49
N PRO A 151 -10.35 6.48 -8.52
CA PRO A 151 -11.28 7.44 -9.11
C PRO A 151 -11.03 8.82 -8.48
N PRO A 152 -10.86 9.89 -9.29
CA PRO A 152 -10.37 11.18 -8.78
C PRO A 152 -11.39 11.96 -7.95
N SER A 153 -12.65 11.50 -7.93
CA SER A 153 -13.71 12.20 -7.21
C SER A 153 -13.59 12.02 -5.69
N PRO A 154 -13.43 13.09 -4.92
CA PRO A 154 -13.51 13.05 -3.47
C PRO A 154 -14.85 12.48 -3.00
N LEU A 155 -14.83 11.81 -1.85
CA LEU A 155 -15.99 11.21 -1.22
C LEU A 155 -16.18 11.79 0.18
N LYS A 156 -17.44 11.92 0.58
CA LYS A 156 -17.80 12.25 1.97
C LYS A 156 -18.91 11.33 2.45
N VAL A 157 -18.68 10.66 3.58
CA VAL A 157 -19.65 9.79 4.22
C VAL A 157 -19.67 10.12 5.71
N GLY A 158 -20.72 10.81 6.17
CA GLY A 158 -20.77 11.36 7.53
C GLY A 158 -19.59 12.31 7.79
N ASP A 159 -18.82 12.03 8.84
CA ASP A 159 -17.63 12.81 9.22
C ASP A 159 -16.35 12.40 8.49
N ILE A 160 -16.42 11.36 7.65
CA ILE A 160 -15.28 10.85 6.89
C ILE A 160 -15.24 11.51 5.52
N ALA A 161 -14.12 12.15 5.20
CA ALA A 161 -13.83 12.64 3.86
C ALA A 161 -12.57 11.97 3.31
N ILE A 162 -12.64 11.53 2.04
CA ILE A 162 -11.58 10.82 1.34
C ILE A 162 -11.23 11.60 0.08
N ASP A 163 -10.00 12.05 -0.01
CA ASP A 163 -9.45 12.66 -1.24
C ASP A 163 -8.47 11.67 -1.89
N PRO A 164 -8.89 10.97 -2.94
CA PRO A 164 -8.05 9.96 -3.58
C PRO A 164 -6.90 10.58 -4.40
N ALA A 165 -7.03 11.81 -4.87
CA ALA A 165 -5.97 12.47 -5.63
C ALA A 165 -4.79 12.86 -4.74
N ALA A 166 -5.09 13.33 -3.52
CA ALA A 166 -4.08 13.66 -2.52
C ALA A 166 -3.70 12.50 -1.60
N MET A 167 -4.42 11.37 -1.64
CA MET A 167 -4.31 10.26 -0.69
C MET A 167 -4.55 10.71 0.76
N ILE A 168 -5.50 11.62 0.97
CA ILE A 168 -5.81 12.20 2.29
C ILE A 168 -7.13 11.65 2.81
N LEU A 169 -7.07 11.12 4.04
CA LEU A 169 -8.23 10.80 4.86
C LEU A 169 -8.44 11.90 5.89
N THR A 170 -9.67 12.36 6.02
CA THR A 170 -10.08 13.31 7.05
C THR A 170 -11.26 12.73 7.84
N VAL A 171 -11.19 12.79 9.16
CA VAL A 171 -12.26 12.36 10.08
C VAL A 171 -12.59 13.51 11.01
N GLY A 172 -13.83 13.95 11.04
CA GLY A 172 -14.25 15.09 11.86
C GLY A 172 -13.49 16.40 11.54
N GLY A 173 -13.01 16.56 10.31
CA GLY A 173 -12.22 17.72 9.86
C GLY A 173 -10.72 17.62 10.15
N GLN A 174 -10.24 16.56 10.77
CA GLN A 174 -8.82 16.33 11.05
C GLN A 174 -8.22 15.31 10.11
N THR A 175 -7.03 15.58 9.58
CA THR A 175 -6.30 14.62 8.74
C THR A 175 -5.79 13.45 9.57
N VAL A 176 -6.07 12.24 9.09
CA VAL A 176 -5.71 10.99 9.74
C VAL A 176 -4.69 10.24 8.87
N PRO A 177 -3.50 9.91 9.39
CA PRO A 177 -2.49 9.19 8.63
C PRO A 177 -2.94 7.75 8.34
N THR A 178 -2.81 7.35 7.08
CA THR A 178 -3.11 5.99 6.64
C THR A 178 -1.94 5.40 5.86
N THR A 179 -1.81 4.09 5.91
CA THR A 179 -1.02 3.39 4.90
C THR A 179 -1.78 3.41 3.57
N ALA A 180 -1.07 3.21 2.46
CA ALA A 180 -1.71 3.23 1.16
C ALA A 180 -2.71 2.07 0.99
N THR A 181 -2.46 0.90 1.60
CA THR A 181 -3.40 -0.23 1.60
C THR A 181 -4.65 0.06 2.42
N GLU A 182 -4.52 0.65 3.61
CA GLU A 182 -5.68 1.09 4.43
C GLU A 182 -6.54 2.11 3.68
N PHE A 183 -5.88 3.10 3.07
CA PHE A 183 -6.56 4.13 2.29
C PHE A 183 -7.37 3.51 1.14
N ARG A 184 -6.76 2.60 0.36
CA ARG A 184 -7.43 1.93 -0.77
C ARG A 184 -8.59 1.05 -0.33
N LEU A 185 -8.43 0.32 0.77
CA LEU A 185 -9.51 -0.50 1.32
C LEU A 185 -10.67 0.38 1.80
N LEU A 186 -10.37 1.48 2.47
CA LEU A 186 -11.40 2.43 2.92
C LEU A 186 -12.08 3.13 1.74
N ASP A 187 -11.34 3.60 0.73
CA ASP A 187 -11.91 4.19 -0.49
C ASP A 187 -12.82 3.20 -1.20
N TYR A 188 -12.40 1.93 -1.30
CA TYR A 188 -13.24 0.88 -1.88
C TYR A 188 -14.56 0.70 -1.13
N PHE A 189 -14.51 0.64 0.19
CA PHE A 189 -15.72 0.57 1.02
C PHE A 189 -16.62 1.80 0.88
N ALA A 190 -16.03 3.00 0.93
CA ALA A 190 -16.77 4.24 0.89
C ALA A 190 -17.47 4.49 -0.46
N ARG A 191 -16.94 3.92 -1.55
CA ARG A 191 -17.61 3.93 -2.86
C ARG A 191 -18.78 2.96 -2.98
N HIS A 192 -18.92 2.05 -2.02
CA HIS A 192 -19.93 1.00 -2.04
C HIS A 192 -20.69 0.94 -0.72
N VAL A 193 -21.10 2.10 -0.22
CA VAL A 193 -21.87 2.22 1.05
C VAL A 193 -23.07 1.29 1.04
N GLY A 194 -23.31 0.59 2.14
CA GLY A 194 -24.42 -0.34 2.34
C GLY A 194 -24.21 -1.74 1.74
N ARG A 195 -23.19 -1.95 0.93
CA ARG A 195 -22.90 -3.26 0.32
C ARG A 195 -22.04 -4.12 1.25
N VAL A 196 -22.40 -5.41 1.35
CA VAL A 196 -21.61 -6.42 2.07
C VAL A 196 -20.58 -7.05 1.14
N PHE A 197 -19.34 -7.16 1.61
CA PHE A 197 -18.25 -7.80 0.89
C PHE A 197 -17.66 -8.93 1.72
N SER A 198 -17.47 -10.09 1.10
CA SER A 198 -16.71 -11.18 1.70
C SER A 198 -15.22 -10.83 1.77
N ARG A 199 -14.47 -11.54 2.63
CA ARG A 199 -13.01 -11.38 2.74
C ARG A 199 -12.30 -11.66 1.43
N ASP A 200 -12.70 -12.73 0.75
CA ASP A 200 -12.14 -13.12 -0.56
C ASP A 200 -12.38 -12.03 -1.61
N HIS A 201 -13.62 -11.50 -1.67
CA HIS A 201 -13.93 -10.39 -2.58
C HIS A 201 -13.07 -9.15 -2.32
N LEU A 202 -12.84 -8.82 -1.05
CA LEU A 202 -11.97 -7.68 -0.68
C LEU A 202 -10.52 -7.94 -1.06
N LEU A 203 -10.02 -9.18 -0.87
CA LEU A 203 -8.69 -9.57 -1.33
C LEU A 203 -8.56 -9.37 -2.84
N ASP A 204 -9.48 -9.92 -3.62
CA ASP A 204 -9.45 -9.81 -5.08
C ASP A 204 -9.55 -8.37 -5.56
N SER A 205 -10.31 -7.54 -4.85
CA SER A 205 -10.54 -6.14 -5.25
C SER A 205 -9.39 -5.21 -4.91
N VAL A 206 -8.79 -5.38 -3.73
CA VAL A 206 -7.78 -4.44 -3.19
C VAL A 206 -6.36 -4.98 -3.35
N TRP A 207 -6.14 -6.27 -3.17
CA TRP A 207 -4.78 -6.85 -3.17
C TRP A 207 -4.38 -7.52 -4.47
N ARG A 208 -5.26 -7.86 -5.37
CA ARG A 208 -5.01 -8.55 -6.66
C ARG A 208 -3.57 -9.05 -6.85
N ASP A 209 -3.38 -10.30 -7.17
CA ASP A 209 -2.07 -10.92 -7.46
C ASP A 209 -1.11 -11.14 -6.27
N THR A 210 -1.60 -11.17 -5.03
CA THR A 210 -0.78 -11.51 -3.87
C THR A 210 -1.16 -12.88 -3.30
N SER A 211 -0.34 -13.88 -3.55
CA SER A 211 -0.56 -15.28 -3.11
C SER A 211 -0.40 -15.49 -1.59
N TYR A 212 0.03 -14.47 -0.83
CA TYR A 212 0.37 -14.61 0.58
C TYR A 212 -0.44 -13.71 1.54
N VAL A 213 -1.28 -12.84 0.98
CA VAL A 213 -2.29 -12.13 1.77
C VAL A 213 -3.49 -13.05 1.89
N THR A 214 -3.83 -13.42 3.11
CA THR A 214 -4.93 -14.35 3.39
C THR A 214 -6.21 -13.59 3.73
N PRO A 215 -7.39 -14.23 3.70
CA PRO A 215 -8.62 -13.63 4.19
C PRO A 215 -8.51 -13.04 5.59
N ARG A 216 -7.67 -13.63 6.46
CA ARG A 216 -7.39 -13.14 7.81
C ARG A 216 -6.63 -11.81 7.82
N SER A 217 -5.84 -11.55 6.80
CA SER A 217 -5.17 -10.24 6.65
C SER A 217 -6.17 -9.10 6.49
N VAL A 218 -7.31 -9.35 5.84
CA VAL A 218 -8.40 -8.35 5.72
C VAL A 218 -8.90 -7.92 7.09
N ASP A 219 -8.99 -8.86 8.04
CA ASP A 219 -9.47 -8.57 9.41
C ASP A 219 -8.52 -7.61 10.13
N VAL A 220 -7.21 -7.78 9.93
CA VAL A 220 -6.18 -6.88 10.47
C VAL A 220 -6.35 -5.46 9.92
N TYR A 221 -6.51 -5.30 8.61
CA TYR A 221 -6.70 -3.98 8.00
C TYR A 221 -8.03 -3.34 8.41
N VAL A 222 -9.10 -4.13 8.51
CA VAL A 222 -10.40 -3.65 9.01
C VAL A 222 -10.27 -3.13 10.44
N ARG A 223 -9.59 -3.86 11.33
CA ARG A 223 -9.32 -3.42 12.71
C ARG A 223 -8.58 -2.08 12.72
N ARG A 224 -7.46 -1.98 11.96
CA ARG A 224 -6.65 -0.77 11.89
C ARG A 224 -7.40 0.43 11.31
N ILE A 225 -8.26 0.20 10.32
CA ILE A 225 -9.12 1.25 9.79
C ILE A 225 -10.10 1.72 10.88
N ARG A 226 -10.72 0.81 11.62
CA ARG A 226 -11.61 1.16 12.73
C ARG A 226 -10.91 2.01 13.79
N GLU A 227 -9.68 1.65 14.19
CA GLU A 227 -8.87 2.42 15.14
C GLU A 227 -8.67 3.88 14.70
N LYS A 228 -8.81 4.17 13.41
CA LYS A 228 -8.59 5.49 12.80
C LYS A 228 -9.86 6.27 12.53
N ILE A 229 -10.97 5.58 12.22
CA ILE A 229 -12.20 6.25 11.77
C ILE A 229 -13.36 6.15 12.77
N GLU A 230 -13.30 5.21 13.72
CA GLU A 230 -14.39 4.98 14.64
C GLU A 230 -14.10 5.66 16.00
N PRO A 231 -15.10 6.28 16.62
CA PRO A 231 -14.98 6.74 18.02
C PRO A 231 -14.72 5.60 19.00
N ASP A 232 -15.31 4.42 18.73
CA ASP A 232 -15.11 3.16 19.46
C ASP A 232 -14.94 2.02 18.45
N PRO A 233 -13.70 1.51 18.27
CA PRO A 233 -13.40 0.43 17.33
C PRO A 233 -14.12 -0.89 17.60
N GLU A 234 -14.49 -1.15 18.88
CA GLU A 234 -15.19 -2.37 19.27
C GLU A 234 -16.69 -2.28 18.94
N ASN A 235 -17.26 -1.06 18.92
CA ASN A 235 -18.64 -0.78 18.54
C ASN A 235 -18.69 0.12 17.28
N PRO A 236 -18.20 -0.34 16.14
CA PRO A 236 -18.02 0.50 14.96
C PRO A 236 -19.34 1.04 14.42
N ARG A 237 -19.35 2.33 14.02
CA ARG A 237 -20.50 2.99 13.38
C ARG A 237 -20.46 2.89 11.87
N TYR A 238 -19.27 3.02 11.28
CA TYR A 238 -19.07 3.04 9.84
C TYR A 238 -18.76 1.65 9.27
N LEU A 239 -17.73 0.97 9.79
CA LEU A 239 -17.24 -0.28 9.22
C LEU A 239 -17.74 -1.49 10.03
N LYS A 240 -18.92 -1.99 9.67
CA LYS A 240 -19.64 -3.07 10.37
C LYS A 240 -19.14 -4.46 9.99
N THR A 241 -19.14 -5.37 10.96
CA THR A 241 -19.00 -6.81 10.69
C THR A 241 -20.39 -7.42 10.45
N VAL A 242 -20.56 -8.09 9.32
CA VAL A 242 -21.74 -8.90 9.02
C VAL A 242 -21.37 -10.36 9.24
N ARG A 243 -21.80 -10.94 10.35
CA ARG A 243 -21.43 -12.32 10.77
C ARG A 243 -21.71 -13.31 9.65
N GLY A 244 -20.75 -14.17 9.36
CA GLY A 244 -20.82 -15.18 8.31
C GLY A 244 -20.69 -14.65 6.87
N ALA A 245 -20.74 -13.32 6.63
CA ALA A 245 -20.73 -12.73 5.28
C ALA A 245 -19.52 -11.82 5.00
N GLY A 246 -18.97 -11.13 6.02
CA GLY A 246 -17.82 -10.24 5.84
C GLY A 246 -18.03 -8.86 6.44
N TYR A 247 -17.82 -7.80 5.64
CA TYR A 247 -17.83 -6.42 6.11
C TYR A 247 -18.72 -5.52 5.26
N ARG A 248 -19.26 -4.47 5.89
CA ARG A 248 -20.09 -3.45 5.23
C ARG A 248 -19.73 -2.07 5.78
N PHE A 249 -19.63 -1.10 4.89
CA PHE A 249 -19.46 0.30 5.26
C PHE A 249 -20.82 1.02 5.22
N GLU A 250 -21.13 1.79 6.24
CA GLU A 250 -22.41 2.48 6.39
C GLU A 250 -22.18 3.95 6.72
N ALA A 251 -23.09 4.81 6.26
CA ALA A 251 -23.20 6.15 6.84
C ALA A 251 -23.91 6.04 8.19
N PRO A 252 -23.37 6.61 9.28
CA PRO A 252 -24.09 6.68 10.55
C PRO A 252 -25.38 7.49 10.36
N LYS A 253 -26.44 7.04 11.02
CA LYS A 253 -27.70 7.77 11.07
C LYS A 253 -27.61 8.96 12.01
#